data_c67049274a4754fe406dd72c96c2c616
#
_entry.id   c67049274a4754fe406dd72c96c2c616
#
_cell.length_a   1.000
_cell.length_b   1.000
_cell.length_c   1.000
_cell.angle_alpha   90.00
_cell.angle_beta   90.00
_cell.angle_gamma   90.00
#
_symmetry.space_group_name_H-M   'P 1'
#
loop_
_entity.id
_entity.type
_entity.pdbx_description
1 polymer ?
#
loop_
_entity_poly.entity_id
_entity_poly.type
_entity_poly.pdbx_seq_one_letter_code
_entity_poly.pdbx_strand_id
1 'polypeptide(L)'
;MASVAELKEKHAAATASVNSLRERLRQRRQTLLDTDVEKYSKAQGRTAVSFNPTDLVCCRTLQGHSGKVYSLDWTPEKNWIVSASQDGRLIVWNALTSQKTHAIKLHCPWVMTCAFAPNGQSVACGGLDSACSIFNLSSQADRDGNMPVSRVLTGHKGYVSSCQYVPDQETRLITGSGDQTCVLWDVTTGQRISIFGGEFPSGHTADVLSLSINSLNTNMFISGSCDTTVRLWDLRIASRAVRTYHGHEGDINSVKFFPDGQRFGTGSDDGTCRLFDMRTGHQLQVYNREPDRNDNELPIVTSVAFSISGRLLFAGYSNGDCYVWDTLLAEVVLNLGTLQNSHEGRISCLGLSSDGSALCTGSWDKNLKVWDELSI
;
A
#
# COMPACT_ATOMS: atom_id res chain seq x y z
N MET A 1 32.83 7.63 38.86
CA MET A 1 31.92 6.86 38.03
C MET A 1 30.54 6.95 38.69
N ALA A 2 29.52 7.35 37.94
CA ALA A 2 28.14 7.38 38.50
C ALA A 2 27.69 5.96 38.86
N SER A 3 27.03 5.81 40.02
CA SER A 3 26.52 4.50 40.43
C SER A 3 25.38 4.03 39.51
N VAL A 4 25.15 2.71 39.41
CA VAL A 4 24.04 2.15 38.62
C VAL A 4 22.69 2.72 39.09
N ALA A 5 22.54 3.07 40.34
CA ALA A 5 21.36 3.69 40.92
C ALA A 5 21.15 5.11 40.38
N GLU A 6 22.20 5.93 40.35
CA GLU A 6 22.15 7.30 39.77
C GLU A 6 21.84 7.29 38.27
N LEU A 7 22.34 6.29 37.51
CA LEU A 7 22.02 6.14 36.10
C LEU A 7 20.57 5.76 35.86
N LYS A 8 20.02 4.86 36.72
CA LYS A 8 18.58 4.49 36.66
C LYS A 8 17.68 5.67 36.99
N GLU A 9 18.03 6.47 38.00
CA GLU A 9 17.29 7.66 38.38
C GLU A 9 17.30 8.73 37.26
N LYS A 10 18.47 8.99 36.67
CA LYS A 10 18.60 9.88 35.52
C LYS A 10 17.82 9.40 34.30
N HIS A 11 17.83 8.09 34.05
CA HIS A 11 17.05 7.50 32.96
C HIS A 11 15.54 7.65 33.20
N ALA A 12 15.07 7.38 34.41
CA ALA A 12 13.66 7.56 34.78
C ALA A 12 13.22 9.02 34.66
N ALA A 13 14.03 9.97 35.15
CA ALA A 13 13.77 11.40 35.04
C ALA A 13 13.76 11.86 33.57
N ALA A 14 14.69 11.39 32.75
CA ALA A 14 14.71 11.69 31.32
C ALA A 14 13.49 11.13 30.59
N THR A 15 13.08 9.92 30.91
CA THR A 15 11.89 9.27 30.36
C THR A 15 10.61 10.04 30.73
N ALA A 16 10.48 10.45 31.99
CA ALA A 16 9.37 11.29 32.44
C ALA A 16 9.32 12.63 31.71
N SER A 17 10.49 13.28 31.53
CA SER A 17 10.62 14.54 30.78
C SER A 17 10.21 14.37 29.31
N VAL A 18 10.67 13.31 28.65
CA VAL A 18 10.29 13.00 27.26
C VAL A 18 8.79 12.78 27.13
N ASN A 19 8.18 12.02 28.04
CA ASN A 19 6.73 11.79 28.03
C ASN A 19 5.93 13.07 28.26
N SER A 20 6.37 13.91 29.18
CA SER A 20 5.76 15.22 29.41
C SER A 20 5.85 16.15 28.18
N LEU A 21 7.02 16.15 27.51
CA LEU A 21 7.21 16.93 26.28
C LEU A 21 6.35 16.38 25.13
N ARG A 22 6.22 15.07 25.01
CA ARG A 22 5.32 14.42 24.02
C ARG A 22 3.85 14.83 24.25
N GLU A 23 3.39 14.80 25.49
CA GLU A 23 2.02 15.19 25.81
C GLU A 23 1.76 16.68 25.55
N ARG A 24 2.72 17.56 25.94
CA ARG A 24 2.63 19.00 25.62
C ARG A 24 2.64 19.24 24.11
N LEU A 25 3.42 18.47 23.35
CA LEU A 25 3.49 18.57 21.90
C LEU A 25 2.15 18.08 21.28
N ARG A 26 1.57 17.03 21.82
CA ARG A 26 0.26 16.51 21.41
C ARG A 26 -0.86 17.54 21.66
N GLN A 27 -0.90 18.13 22.85
CA GLN A 27 -1.86 19.17 23.19
C GLN A 27 -1.70 20.42 22.32
N ARG A 28 -0.46 20.84 22.09
CA ARG A 28 -0.18 21.99 21.21
C ARG A 28 -0.50 21.70 19.75
N ARG A 29 -0.32 20.45 19.29
CA ARG A 29 -0.77 20.01 17.96
C ARG A 29 -2.29 20.05 17.84
N GLN A 30 -3.03 19.63 18.86
CA GLN A 30 -4.50 19.71 18.88
C GLN A 30 -5.01 21.16 18.88
N THR A 31 -4.30 22.08 19.51
CA THR A 31 -4.65 23.52 19.51
C THR A 31 -4.18 24.27 18.26
N LEU A 32 -3.12 23.77 17.59
CA LEU A 32 -2.58 24.33 16.34
C LEU A 32 -3.14 23.64 15.08
N LEU A 33 -4.07 22.71 15.21
CA LEU A 33 -4.91 22.26 14.10
C LEU A 33 -5.75 23.44 13.62
N ASP A 34 -5.08 24.32 12.85
CA ASP A 34 -5.68 25.56 12.31
C ASP A 34 -6.88 25.27 11.39
N THR A 35 -7.02 24.02 10.92
CA THR A 35 -8.16 23.61 10.11
C THR A 35 -8.39 22.10 10.23
N ASP A 36 -9.41 21.72 10.93
CA ASP A 36 -10.11 20.48 10.73
C ASP A 36 -10.68 20.54 9.30
N VAL A 37 -10.16 19.70 8.41
CA VAL A 37 -10.52 19.70 6.98
C VAL A 37 -12.03 19.54 6.80
N GLU A 38 -12.65 18.71 7.63
CA GLU A 38 -14.09 18.49 7.63
C GLU A 38 -14.86 19.76 7.99
N LYS A 39 -14.51 20.42 9.10
CA LYS A 39 -15.14 21.69 9.52
C LYS A 39 -14.95 22.80 8.49
N TYR A 40 -13.74 22.89 7.90
CA TYR A 40 -13.49 23.86 6.85
C TYR A 40 -14.31 23.58 5.59
N SER A 41 -14.42 22.32 5.18
CA SER A 41 -15.21 21.91 4.01
C SER A 41 -16.70 22.20 4.23
N LYS A 42 -17.24 21.87 5.41
CA LYS A 42 -18.63 22.17 5.78
C LYS A 42 -18.88 23.69 5.85
N ALA A 43 -17.94 24.46 6.40
CA ALA A 43 -18.04 25.93 6.45
C ALA A 43 -18.01 26.57 5.03
N GLN A 44 -17.37 25.92 4.06
CA GLN A 44 -17.36 26.35 2.65
C GLN A 44 -18.61 25.87 1.86
N GLY A 45 -19.58 25.23 2.55
CA GLY A 45 -20.79 24.71 1.91
C GLY A 45 -20.54 23.50 0.99
N ARG A 46 -19.41 22.80 1.15
CA ARG A 46 -19.14 21.61 0.35
C ARG A 46 -19.93 20.43 0.92
N THR A 47 -20.66 19.76 0.04
CA THR A 47 -21.39 18.53 0.34
C THR A 47 -20.57 17.32 0.03
N ALA A 48 -20.86 16.19 0.69
CA ALA A 48 -20.27 14.89 0.33
C ALA A 48 -20.58 14.55 -1.14
N VAL A 49 -19.67 13.83 -1.76
CA VAL A 49 -19.95 13.25 -3.06
C VAL A 49 -21.09 12.23 -2.87
N SER A 50 -22.13 12.33 -3.65
CA SER A 50 -23.23 11.37 -3.63
C SER A 50 -23.11 10.45 -4.86
N PHE A 51 -23.06 9.16 -4.60
CA PHE A 51 -23.14 8.13 -5.64
C PHE A 51 -24.52 7.49 -5.60
N ASN A 52 -25.08 7.24 -6.77
CA ASN A 52 -26.15 6.25 -6.86
C ASN A 52 -25.52 4.86 -6.84
N PRO A 53 -26.21 3.83 -6.33
CA PRO A 53 -25.71 2.44 -6.33
C PRO A 53 -25.40 1.88 -7.74
N THR A 54 -25.86 2.58 -8.77
CA THR A 54 -25.65 2.23 -10.19
C THR A 54 -24.43 2.91 -10.81
N ASP A 55 -23.83 3.88 -10.13
CA ASP A 55 -22.72 4.68 -10.68
C ASP A 55 -21.40 3.87 -10.71
N LEU A 56 -21.26 2.90 -9.82
CA LEU A 56 -20.13 1.98 -9.79
C LEU A 56 -20.64 0.54 -9.79
N VAL A 57 -20.32 -0.21 -10.81
CA VAL A 57 -20.76 -1.61 -10.97
C VAL A 57 -19.58 -2.54 -11.19
N CYS A 58 -19.70 -3.77 -10.67
CA CYS A 58 -18.76 -4.83 -10.99
C CYS A 58 -19.02 -5.30 -12.43
N CYS A 59 -18.25 -4.78 -13.38
CA CYS A 59 -18.43 -5.13 -14.79
C CYS A 59 -17.68 -6.40 -15.20
N ARG A 60 -16.65 -6.82 -14.45
CA ARG A 60 -15.88 -8.03 -14.76
C ARG A 60 -15.38 -8.73 -13.52
N THR A 61 -15.42 -10.07 -13.57
CA THR A 61 -14.77 -10.95 -12.61
C THR A 61 -13.68 -11.76 -13.33
N LEU A 62 -12.41 -11.58 -12.90
CA LEU A 62 -11.27 -12.27 -13.47
C LEU A 62 -11.02 -13.55 -12.67
N GLN A 63 -11.36 -14.69 -13.26
CA GLN A 63 -11.27 -15.99 -12.61
C GLN A 63 -10.12 -16.81 -13.14
N GLY A 64 -9.34 -17.41 -12.24
CA GLY A 64 -8.26 -18.29 -12.68
C GLY A 64 -7.17 -18.60 -11.70
N HIS A 65 -7.07 -17.88 -10.60
CA HIS A 65 -6.26 -18.30 -9.46
C HIS A 65 -6.95 -19.44 -8.71
N SER A 66 -6.15 -20.37 -8.20
CA SER A 66 -6.62 -21.47 -7.33
C SER A 66 -6.38 -21.18 -5.84
N GLY A 67 -5.64 -20.16 -5.52
CA GLY A 67 -5.32 -19.67 -4.17
C GLY A 67 -5.72 -18.22 -3.96
N LYS A 68 -5.56 -17.75 -2.73
CA LYS A 68 -5.82 -16.37 -2.33
C LYS A 68 -5.00 -15.40 -3.17
N VAL A 69 -5.63 -14.33 -3.67
CA VAL A 69 -4.91 -13.22 -4.31
C VAL A 69 -4.33 -12.33 -3.22
N TYR A 70 -3.08 -11.88 -3.36
CA TYR A 70 -2.41 -11.01 -2.38
C TYR A 70 -2.10 -9.64 -2.92
N SER A 71 -1.77 -9.51 -4.20
CA SER A 71 -1.37 -8.26 -4.81
C SER A 71 -1.86 -8.16 -6.24
N LEU A 72 -2.04 -6.94 -6.69
CA LEU A 72 -2.31 -6.60 -8.08
C LEU A 72 -1.62 -5.29 -8.45
N ASP A 73 -1.37 -5.12 -9.74
CA ASP A 73 -0.86 -3.87 -10.29
C ASP A 73 -1.39 -3.66 -11.70
N TRP A 74 -1.55 -2.40 -12.11
CA TRP A 74 -2.00 -2.00 -13.43
C TRP A 74 -0.83 -1.55 -14.31
N THR A 75 -0.91 -1.81 -15.62
CA THR A 75 0.02 -1.19 -16.56
C THR A 75 -0.32 0.27 -16.80
N PRO A 76 0.67 1.15 -16.97
CA PRO A 76 0.43 2.57 -17.26
C PRO A 76 -0.33 2.82 -18.57
N GLU A 77 -0.18 1.96 -19.58
CA GLU A 77 -0.65 2.29 -20.95
C GLU A 77 -1.55 1.24 -21.63
N LYS A 78 -1.72 0.03 -21.06
CA LYS A 78 -2.27 -1.10 -21.83
C LYS A 78 -3.52 -1.75 -21.26
N ASN A 79 -4.12 -1.21 -20.21
CA ASN A 79 -5.27 -1.82 -19.53
C ASN A 79 -5.04 -3.31 -19.14
N TRP A 80 -3.81 -3.64 -18.78
CA TRP A 80 -3.47 -4.94 -18.25
C TRP A 80 -3.33 -4.87 -16.74
N ILE A 81 -3.69 -5.97 -16.10
CA ILE A 81 -3.54 -6.17 -14.66
C ILE A 81 -2.62 -7.37 -14.48
N VAL A 82 -1.63 -7.26 -13.60
CA VAL A 82 -0.92 -8.43 -13.06
C VAL A 82 -1.46 -8.73 -11.67
N SER A 83 -1.60 -10.00 -11.35
CA SER A 83 -2.01 -10.45 -10.01
C SER A 83 -1.08 -11.54 -9.49
N ALA A 84 -0.81 -11.49 -8.19
CA ALA A 84 0.01 -12.43 -7.45
C ALA A 84 -0.84 -13.21 -6.44
N SER A 85 -0.59 -14.52 -6.33
CA SER A 85 -1.42 -15.39 -5.51
C SER A 85 -0.62 -16.42 -4.72
N GLN A 86 -1.27 -16.92 -3.66
CA GLN A 86 -0.84 -18.05 -2.86
C GLN A 86 -0.58 -19.33 -3.68
N ASP A 87 -1.21 -19.45 -4.85
CA ASP A 87 -1.05 -20.61 -5.73
C ASP A 87 0.30 -20.67 -6.44
N GLY A 88 1.22 -19.73 -6.15
CA GLY A 88 2.54 -19.65 -6.76
C GLY A 88 2.49 -19.18 -8.21
N ARG A 89 1.49 -18.41 -8.59
CA ARG A 89 1.33 -17.91 -9.95
C ARG A 89 1.22 -16.40 -9.99
N LEU A 90 1.79 -15.83 -11.05
CA LEU A 90 1.40 -14.52 -11.57
C LEU A 90 0.50 -14.74 -12.77
N ILE A 91 -0.59 -14.00 -12.83
CA ILE A 91 -1.44 -13.97 -14.02
C ILE A 91 -1.53 -12.54 -14.52
N VAL A 92 -1.28 -12.36 -15.82
CA VAL A 92 -1.49 -11.09 -16.51
C VAL A 92 -2.81 -11.17 -17.26
N TRP A 93 -3.67 -10.20 -17.03
CA TRP A 93 -5.02 -10.14 -17.55
C TRP A 93 -5.17 -8.94 -18.48
N ASN A 94 -5.95 -9.10 -19.51
CA ASN A 94 -6.53 -7.97 -20.22
C ASN A 94 -7.80 -7.53 -19.48
N ALA A 95 -7.78 -6.34 -18.88
CA ALA A 95 -8.88 -5.83 -18.06
C ALA A 95 -10.18 -5.61 -18.88
N LEU A 96 -10.07 -5.36 -20.17
CA LEU A 96 -11.22 -5.11 -21.05
C LEU A 96 -11.90 -6.39 -21.52
N THR A 97 -11.14 -7.46 -21.77
CA THR A 97 -11.66 -8.71 -22.32
C THR A 97 -11.75 -9.83 -21.30
N SER A 98 -11.23 -9.63 -20.08
CA SER A 98 -11.10 -10.64 -19.02
C SER A 98 -10.21 -11.85 -19.40
N GLN A 99 -9.49 -11.77 -20.51
CA GLN A 99 -8.63 -12.84 -20.98
C GLN A 99 -7.29 -12.84 -20.24
N LYS A 100 -6.79 -14.04 -19.95
CA LYS A 100 -5.43 -14.25 -19.46
C LYS A 100 -4.48 -14.13 -20.63
N THR A 101 -3.54 -13.21 -20.57
CA THR A 101 -2.48 -13.07 -21.58
C THR A 101 -1.25 -13.91 -21.20
N HIS A 102 -0.93 -13.96 -19.91
CA HIS A 102 0.17 -14.77 -19.38
C HIS A 102 -0.23 -15.44 -18.08
N ALA A 103 0.29 -16.64 -17.82
CA ALA A 103 0.16 -17.36 -16.57
C ALA A 103 1.54 -17.92 -16.20
N ILE A 104 2.26 -17.20 -15.36
CA ILE A 104 3.64 -17.50 -14.99
C ILE A 104 3.62 -18.34 -13.72
N LYS A 105 4.18 -19.54 -13.77
CA LYS A 105 4.34 -20.41 -12.61
C LYS A 105 5.67 -20.11 -11.94
N LEU A 106 5.64 -19.88 -10.65
CA LEU A 106 6.82 -19.63 -9.82
C LEU A 106 7.25 -20.89 -9.09
N HIS A 107 8.52 -20.96 -8.71
CA HIS A 107 9.04 -22.08 -7.94
C HIS A 107 8.57 -22.06 -6.49
N CYS A 108 8.32 -20.87 -5.94
CA CYS A 108 7.82 -20.69 -4.58
C CYS A 108 6.32 -20.40 -4.60
N PRO A 109 5.49 -21.12 -3.85
CA PRO A 109 4.13 -20.69 -3.53
C PRO A 109 4.17 -19.45 -2.63
N TRP A 110 3.00 -18.79 -2.43
CA TRP A 110 2.86 -17.58 -1.61
C TRP A 110 3.59 -16.37 -2.19
N VAL A 111 3.16 -15.99 -3.40
CA VAL A 111 3.60 -14.73 -4.02
C VAL A 111 2.80 -13.60 -3.40
N MET A 112 3.49 -12.72 -2.68
CA MET A 112 2.86 -11.68 -1.86
C MET A 112 2.74 -10.34 -2.57
N THR A 113 3.58 -10.08 -3.56
CA THR A 113 3.63 -8.80 -4.25
C THR A 113 3.95 -8.97 -5.73
N CYS A 114 3.43 -8.05 -6.54
CA CYS A 114 3.77 -7.93 -7.95
C CYS A 114 3.72 -6.47 -8.39
N ALA A 115 4.52 -6.14 -9.40
CA ALA A 115 4.56 -4.81 -9.99
C ALA A 115 4.90 -4.87 -11.47
N PHE A 116 4.28 -4.03 -12.29
CA PHE A 116 4.70 -3.80 -13.67
C PHE A 116 5.88 -2.83 -13.74
N ALA A 117 6.78 -3.09 -14.66
CA ALA A 117 7.74 -2.08 -15.06
C ALA A 117 7.03 -0.91 -15.79
N PRO A 118 7.58 0.32 -15.76
CA PRO A 118 6.96 1.49 -16.37
C PRO A 118 6.62 1.32 -17.85
N ASN A 119 7.40 0.52 -18.58
CA ASN A 119 7.15 0.20 -20.01
C ASN A 119 6.08 -0.89 -20.23
N GLY A 120 5.57 -1.50 -19.16
CA GLY A 120 4.58 -2.57 -19.23
C GLY A 120 5.08 -3.89 -19.85
N GLN A 121 6.39 -4.04 -20.09
CA GLN A 121 6.95 -5.24 -20.74
C GLN A 121 7.52 -6.27 -19.76
N SER A 122 7.76 -5.87 -18.54
CA SER A 122 8.30 -6.74 -17.50
C SER A 122 7.45 -6.66 -16.23
N VAL A 123 7.45 -7.75 -15.48
CA VAL A 123 6.81 -7.85 -14.18
C VAL A 123 7.81 -8.32 -13.14
N ALA A 124 7.78 -7.69 -11.97
CA ALA A 124 8.51 -8.13 -10.80
C ALA A 124 7.54 -8.80 -9.82
N CYS A 125 8.00 -9.76 -9.06
CA CYS A 125 7.24 -10.40 -7.99
C CYS A 125 8.14 -10.85 -6.86
N GLY A 126 7.59 -10.89 -5.66
CA GLY A 126 8.28 -11.37 -4.46
C GLY A 126 7.33 -12.12 -3.53
N GLY A 127 7.89 -12.89 -2.63
CA GLY A 127 7.12 -13.71 -1.70
C GLY A 127 7.95 -14.27 -0.56
N LEU A 128 7.52 -15.43 -0.05
CA LEU A 128 8.14 -16.08 1.12
C LEU A 128 9.57 -16.60 0.87
N ASP A 129 10.02 -16.68 -0.39
CA ASP A 129 11.37 -17.11 -0.74
C ASP A 129 12.45 -16.03 -0.52
N SER A 130 12.07 -14.89 0.01
CA SER A 130 12.98 -13.75 0.28
C SER A 130 13.70 -13.21 -0.97
N ALA A 131 13.19 -13.54 -2.15
CA ALA A 131 13.73 -13.11 -3.42
C ALA A 131 12.68 -12.32 -4.23
N CYS A 132 13.17 -11.44 -5.11
CA CYS A 132 12.30 -10.79 -6.08
C CYS A 132 12.69 -11.26 -7.49
N SER A 133 11.77 -11.91 -8.18
CA SER A 133 11.97 -12.44 -9.53
C SER A 133 11.36 -11.50 -10.56
N ILE A 134 12.06 -11.35 -11.69
CA ILE A 134 11.65 -10.47 -12.79
C ILE A 134 11.47 -11.31 -14.05
N PHE A 135 10.34 -11.08 -14.72
CA PHE A 135 9.97 -11.76 -15.96
C PHE A 135 9.74 -10.74 -17.06
N ASN A 136 10.27 -11.03 -18.24
CA ASN A 136 9.97 -10.26 -19.44
C ASN A 136 8.81 -10.93 -20.19
N LEU A 137 7.70 -10.21 -20.35
CA LEU A 137 6.48 -10.71 -20.98
C LEU A 137 6.62 -10.97 -22.49
N SER A 138 7.66 -10.40 -23.12
CA SER A 138 7.96 -10.67 -24.53
C SER A 138 8.79 -11.95 -24.75
N SER A 139 9.28 -12.59 -23.67
CA SER A 139 10.05 -13.81 -23.74
C SER A 139 9.15 -14.98 -24.17
N GLN A 140 9.68 -15.89 -24.97
CA GLN A 140 8.97 -17.13 -25.29
C GLN A 140 9.04 -18.09 -24.11
N ALA A 141 7.91 -18.73 -23.82
CA ALA A 141 7.87 -19.83 -22.87
C ALA A 141 8.70 -21.03 -23.36
N ASP A 142 9.25 -21.80 -22.43
CA ASP A 142 9.93 -23.04 -22.74
C ASP A 142 8.96 -24.12 -23.27
N ARG A 143 9.49 -25.32 -23.56
CA ARG A 143 8.68 -26.44 -24.08
C ARG A 143 7.62 -26.92 -23.12
N ASP A 144 7.80 -26.65 -21.82
CA ASP A 144 6.88 -27.01 -20.75
C ASP A 144 5.90 -25.88 -20.43
N GLY A 145 5.95 -24.76 -21.17
CA GLY A 145 5.09 -23.60 -20.99
C GLY A 145 5.51 -22.66 -19.86
N ASN A 146 6.72 -22.82 -19.30
CA ASN A 146 7.21 -21.94 -18.25
C ASN A 146 7.92 -20.72 -18.85
N MET A 147 7.63 -19.55 -18.29
CA MET A 147 8.33 -18.31 -18.65
C MET A 147 9.72 -18.29 -18.02
N PRO A 148 10.78 -17.96 -18.79
CA PRO A 148 12.12 -17.84 -18.23
C PRO A 148 12.21 -16.63 -17.30
N VAL A 149 12.88 -16.84 -16.15
CA VAL A 149 13.20 -15.76 -15.22
C VAL A 149 14.31 -14.90 -15.84
N SER A 150 14.04 -13.63 -16.04
CA SER A 150 15.03 -12.68 -16.57
C SER A 150 16.09 -12.32 -15.54
N ARG A 151 15.67 -12.14 -14.28
CA ARG A 151 16.55 -11.79 -13.17
C ARG A 151 15.96 -12.25 -11.84
N VAL A 152 16.83 -12.62 -10.91
CA VAL A 152 16.46 -12.86 -9.51
C VAL A 152 17.27 -11.92 -8.63
N LEU A 153 16.57 -11.13 -7.82
CA LEU A 153 17.15 -10.20 -6.85
C LEU A 153 17.18 -10.89 -5.50
N THR A 154 18.37 -11.21 -5.01
CA THR A 154 18.57 -11.94 -3.76
C THR A 154 19.32 -11.10 -2.74
N GLY A 155 18.98 -11.26 -1.47
CA GLY A 155 19.72 -10.60 -0.38
C GLY A 155 18.87 -10.07 0.76
N HIS A 156 17.52 -10.08 0.64
CA HIS A 156 16.66 -9.98 1.80
C HIS A 156 16.80 -11.21 2.71
N LYS A 157 16.64 -11.02 4.01
CA LYS A 157 16.70 -12.08 5.03
C LYS A 157 15.30 -12.53 5.47
N GLY A 158 14.26 -11.86 5.04
CA GLY A 158 12.85 -12.14 5.30
C GLY A 158 12.06 -12.10 3.99
N TYR A 159 10.79 -12.47 4.05
CA TYR A 159 9.90 -12.45 2.90
C TYR A 159 9.80 -11.05 2.26
N VAL A 160 9.55 -11.02 0.95
CA VAL A 160 9.31 -9.77 0.22
C VAL A 160 7.81 -9.49 0.24
N SER A 161 7.41 -8.47 0.99
CA SER A 161 6.01 -8.08 1.20
C SER A 161 5.48 -7.14 0.12
N SER A 162 6.34 -6.29 -0.40
CA SER A 162 5.95 -5.24 -1.33
C SER A 162 7.08 -4.94 -2.32
N CYS A 163 6.74 -4.62 -3.56
CA CYS A 163 7.68 -4.16 -4.56
C CYS A 163 7.04 -3.10 -5.45
N GLN A 164 7.84 -2.14 -5.92
CA GLN A 164 7.40 -1.14 -6.88
C GLN A 164 8.57 -0.65 -7.72
N TYR A 165 8.36 -0.54 -9.04
CA TYR A 165 9.32 0.13 -9.91
C TYR A 165 9.33 1.64 -9.66
N VAL A 166 10.50 2.26 -9.84
CA VAL A 166 10.59 3.72 -9.86
C VAL A 166 9.94 4.22 -11.16
N PRO A 167 8.91 5.08 -11.10
CA PRO A 167 8.02 5.35 -12.24
C PRO A 167 8.73 5.87 -13.51
N ASP A 168 9.83 6.59 -13.37
CA ASP A 168 10.61 7.18 -14.47
C ASP A 168 11.88 6.37 -14.82
N GLN A 169 12.12 5.23 -14.14
CA GLN A 169 13.34 4.46 -14.27
C GLN A 169 13.05 2.95 -14.32
N GLU A 170 13.01 2.40 -15.53
CA GLU A 170 12.75 0.97 -15.76
C GLU A 170 13.78 0.03 -15.10
N THR A 171 14.98 0.56 -14.83
CA THR A 171 16.10 -0.21 -14.27
C THR A 171 16.11 -0.22 -12.74
N ARG A 172 15.21 0.48 -12.07
CA ARG A 172 15.20 0.57 -10.62
C ARG A 172 13.92 0.04 -10.01
N LEU A 173 14.08 -0.83 -9.02
CA LEU A 173 13.00 -1.44 -8.25
C LEU A 173 13.26 -1.24 -6.76
N ILE A 174 12.21 -0.92 -6.00
CA ILE A 174 12.26 -0.90 -4.54
C ILE A 174 11.46 -2.09 -4.02
N THR A 175 12.00 -2.77 -3.02
CA THR A 175 11.33 -3.87 -2.30
C THR A 175 11.26 -3.57 -0.82
N GLY A 176 10.16 -3.94 -0.17
CA GLY A 176 9.99 -3.97 1.29
C GLY A 176 9.95 -5.41 1.78
N SER A 177 10.44 -5.65 2.98
CA SER A 177 10.61 -7.01 3.50
C SER A 177 10.30 -7.16 4.99
N GLY A 178 9.94 -8.39 5.39
CA GLY A 178 9.87 -8.83 6.77
C GLY A 178 11.22 -8.83 7.51
N ASP A 179 12.32 -8.50 6.84
CA ASP A 179 13.61 -8.26 7.48
C ASP A 179 13.77 -6.81 8.01
N GLN A 180 12.69 -6.01 8.03
CA GLN A 180 12.61 -4.64 8.53
C GLN A 180 13.29 -3.61 7.61
N THR A 181 13.68 -4.02 6.40
CA THR A 181 14.39 -3.16 5.45
C THR A 181 13.59 -2.93 4.17
N CYS A 182 13.89 -1.79 3.52
CA CYS A 182 13.60 -1.59 2.11
C CYS A 182 14.92 -1.59 1.34
N VAL A 183 14.90 -2.13 0.13
CA VAL A 183 16.10 -2.20 -0.72
C VAL A 183 15.81 -1.63 -2.10
N LEU A 184 16.69 -0.74 -2.56
CA LEU A 184 16.72 -0.27 -3.94
C LEU A 184 17.66 -1.15 -4.76
N TRP A 185 17.16 -1.67 -5.85
CA TRP A 185 17.87 -2.57 -6.76
C TRP A 185 18.09 -1.93 -8.12
N ASP A 186 19.22 -2.28 -8.73
CA ASP A 186 19.41 -2.17 -10.16
C ASP A 186 18.94 -3.49 -10.80
N VAL A 187 17.85 -3.42 -11.55
CA VAL A 187 17.23 -4.57 -12.21
C VAL A 187 18.11 -5.15 -13.28
N THR A 188 18.92 -4.32 -13.96
CA THR A 188 19.78 -4.75 -15.06
C THR A 188 20.95 -5.61 -14.56
N THR A 189 21.60 -5.16 -13.49
CA THR A 189 22.75 -5.86 -12.91
C THR A 189 22.34 -6.88 -11.84
N GLY A 190 21.16 -6.73 -11.24
CA GLY A 190 20.71 -7.51 -10.08
C GLY A 190 21.35 -7.07 -8.76
N GLN A 191 22.07 -5.97 -8.76
CA GLN A 191 22.82 -5.47 -7.59
C GLN A 191 21.94 -4.61 -6.68
N ARG A 192 22.20 -4.69 -5.38
CA ARG A 192 21.65 -3.75 -4.41
C ARG A 192 22.35 -2.40 -4.54
N ILE A 193 21.57 -1.33 -4.77
CA ILE A 193 22.08 0.04 -4.82
C ILE A 193 22.15 0.61 -3.40
N SER A 194 21.05 0.47 -2.63
CA SER A 194 20.92 1.04 -1.28
C SER A 194 20.01 0.20 -0.42
N ILE A 195 20.26 0.19 0.91
CA ILE A 195 19.44 -0.46 1.91
C ILE A 195 18.94 0.63 2.86
N PHE A 196 17.63 0.68 3.09
CA PHE A 196 16.96 1.63 3.97
C PHE A 196 16.47 0.89 5.22
N GLY A 197 16.93 1.31 6.40
CA GLY A 197 16.62 0.62 7.66
C GLY A 197 17.72 -0.38 8.07
N GLY A 198 17.34 -1.44 8.79
CA GLY A 198 18.26 -2.44 9.33
C GLY A 198 19.08 -1.92 10.51
N GLU A 199 20.39 -1.91 10.40
CA GLU A 199 21.31 -1.50 11.49
C GLU A 199 21.26 -0.01 11.83
N PHE A 200 20.59 0.82 11.01
CA PHE A 200 20.46 2.24 11.28
C PHE A 200 19.39 2.52 12.34
N PRO A 201 19.67 3.36 13.35
CA PRO A 201 18.72 3.68 14.42
C PRO A 201 17.38 4.27 13.96
N SER A 202 17.33 4.78 12.73
CA SER A 202 16.13 5.34 12.11
C SER A 202 15.39 4.36 11.22
N GLY A 203 15.78 3.07 11.20
CA GLY A 203 15.10 2.00 10.45
C GLY A 203 13.82 1.51 11.16
N HIS A 204 12.96 0.81 10.42
CA HIS A 204 11.83 0.10 11.02
C HIS A 204 12.30 -0.94 12.03
N THR A 205 11.50 -1.18 13.06
CA THR A 205 11.80 -2.14 14.13
C THR A 205 10.97 -3.42 14.03
N ALA A 206 10.09 -3.49 13.03
CA ALA A 206 9.29 -4.66 12.68
C ALA A 206 9.13 -4.75 11.15
N ASP A 207 8.43 -5.77 10.69
CA ASP A 207 8.24 -6.09 9.28
C ASP A 207 7.72 -4.90 8.49
N VAL A 208 8.30 -4.65 7.32
CA VAL A 208 7.75 -3.69 6.34
C VAL A 208 6.69 -4.43 5.53
N LEU A 209 5.46 -3.92 5.53
CA LEU A 209 4.34 -4.57 4.84
C LEU A 209 4.00 -3.92 3.49
N SER A 210 4.19 -2.62 3.37
CA SER A 210 3.79 -1.87 2.18
C SER A 210 4.77 -0.73 1.88
N LEU A 211 4.88 -0.38 0.62
CA LEU A 211 5.64 0.78 0.16
C LEU A 211 4.89 1.53 -0.94
N SER A 212 5.19 2.82 -1.10
CA SER A 212 4.68 3.64 -2.19
C SER A 212 5.73 4.67 -2.59
N ILE A 213 5.94 4.83 -3.90
CA ILE A 213 6.86 5.82 -4.45
C ILE A 213 6.05 7.06 -4.86
N ASN A 214 6.60 8.24 -4.60
CA ASN A 214 5.99 9.49 -5.00
C ASN A 214 6.12 9.69 -6.52
N SER A 215 5.00 9.75 -7.23
CA SER A 215 4.99 9.90 -8.69
C SER A 215 5.49 11.27 -9.18
N LEU A 216 5.39 12.32 -8.35
CA LEU A 216 5.85 13.67 -8.67
C LEU A 216 7.29 13.94 -8.24
N ASN A 217 7.81 13.17 -7.28
CA ASN A 217 9.19 13.21 -6.85
C ASN A 217 9.70 11.79 -6.60
N THR A 218 10.15 11.16 -7.66
CA THR A 218 10.56 9.75 -7.71
C THR A 218 11.75 9.40 -6.82
N ASN A 219 12.43 10.41 -6.24
CA ASN A 219 13.44 10.20 -5.21
C ASN A 219 12.86 9.96 -3.81
N MET A 220 11.55 10.13 -3.63
CA MET A 220 10.90 9.97 -2.32
C MET A 220 9.98 8.76 -2.32
N PHE A 221 10.06 7.95 -1.27
CA PHE A 221 9.12 6.86 -1.04
C PHE A 221 8.75 6.77 0.44
N ILE A 222 7.63 6.12 0.72
CA ILE A 222 7.15 5.80 2.07
C ILE A 222 7.06 4.31 2.26
N SER A 223 7.25 3.87 3.49
CA SER A 223 7.05 2.48 3.91
C SER A 223 6.18 2.41 5.16
N GLY A 224 5.24 1.46 5.20
CA GLY A 224 4.41 1.13 6.35
C GLY A 224 4.84 -0.19 6.97
N SER A 225 4.78 -0.30 8.30
CA SER A 225 5.35 -1.42 9.05
C SER A 225 4.45 -1.87 10.20
N CYS A 226 4.70 -3.10 10.65
CA CYS A 226 4.15 -3.65 11.90
C CYS A 226 4.64 -2.89 13.15
N ASP A 227 5.63 -1.99 13.03
CA ASP A 227 6.02 -1.10 14.13
C ASP A 227 5.04 0.07 14.33
N THR A 228 3.87 0.04 13.68
CA THR A 228 2.79 1.04 13.71
C THR A 228 3.18 2.39 13.13
N THR A 229 4.34 2.50 12.48
CA THR A 229 4.84 3.75 11.90
C THR A 229 4.91 3.73 10.38
N VAL A 230 4.79 4.93 9.79
CA VAL A 230 5.20 5.17 8.40
C VAL A 230 6.51 5.93 8.40
N ARG A 231 7.41 5.56 7.52
CA ARG A 231 8.67 6.26 7.33
C ARG A 231 8.77 6.81 5.91
N LEU A 232 9.26 8.03 5.82
CA LEU A 232 9.58 8.72 4.58
C LEU A 232 11.08 8.61 4.32
N TRP A 233 11.45 8.22 3.12
CA TRP A 233 12.83 7.99 2.69
C TRP A 233 13.16 8.82 1.45
N ASP A 234 14.43 9.18 1.32
CA ASP A 234 15.01 9.75 0.12
C ASP A 234 16.00 8.75 -0.48
N LEU A 235 15.80 8.36 -1.74
CA LEU A 235 16.64 7.38 -2.43
C LEU A 235 18.13 7.75 -2.48
N ARG A 236 18.43 9.05 -2.32
CA ARG A 236 19.79 9.58 -2.33
C ARG A 236 20.47 9.49 -0.95
N ILE A 237 19.68 9.26 0.12
CA ILE A 237 20.15 9.26 1.51
C ILE A 237 19.62 7.99 2.21
N ALA A 238 20.35 6.89 2.11
CA ALA A 238 19.92 5.62 2.71
C ALA A 238 20.14 5.54 4.22
N SER A 239 21.01 6.37 4.79
CA SER A 239 21.46 6.26 6.18
C SER A 239 20.41 6.59 7.24
N ARG A 240 19.33 7.26 6.86
CA ARG A 240 18.24 7.63 7.79
C ARG A 240 16.92 7.88 7.07
N ALA A 241 15.83 7.65 7.78
CA ALA A 241 14.51 8.14 7.37
C ALA A 241 14.49 9.67 7.43
N VAL A 242 13.90 10.30 6.42
CA VAL A 242 13.68 11.75 6.38
C VAL A 242 12.72 12.15 7.51
N ARG A 243 11.68 11.32 7.73
CA ARG A 243 10.67 11.53 8.76
C ARG A 243 9.99 10.23 9.15
N THR A 244 9.52 10.15 10.40
CA THR A 244 8.66 9.09 10.91
C THR A 244 7.31 9.68 11.30
N TYR A 245 6.24 9.00 10.90
CA TYR A 245 4.85 9.38 11.20
C TYR A 245 4.26 8.38 12.17
N HIS A 246 3.64 8.90 13.21
CA HIS A 246 3.01 8.14 14.27
C HIS A 246 1.51 8.45 14.31
N GLY A 247 0.74 7.53 14.83
CA GLY A 247 -0.69 7.73 15.03
C GLY A 247 -1.46 6.43 15.10
N HIS A 248 -1.15 5.46 14.21
CA HIS A 248 -1.76 4.15 14.25
C HIS A 248 -1.39 3.37 15.52
N GLU A 249 -2.29 2.49 15.96
CA GLU A 249 -2.14 1.61 17.12
C GLU A 249 -1.97 0.15 16.70
N GLY A 250 -2.13 -0.17 15.41
CA GLY A 250 -1.96 -1.48 14.80
C GLY A 250 -1.02 -1.45 13.61
N ASP A 251 -0.75 -2.63 13.05
CA ASP A 251 0.10 -2.82 11.88
C ASP A 251 -0.37 -1.97 10.70
N ILE A 252 0.56 -1.38 9.95
CA ILE A 252 0.23 -0.59 8.76
C ILE A 252 0.34 -1.49 7.53
N ASN A 253 -0.79 -1.98 7.05
CA ASN A 253 -0.88 -2.93 5.95
C ASN A 253 -0.69 -2.28 4.58
N SER A 254 -1.08 -1.02 4.44
CA SER A 254 -1.08 -0.35 3.14
C SER A 254 -0.75 1.14 3.29
N VAL A 255 0.11 1.62 2.41
CA VAL A 255 0.44 3.05 2.27
C VAL A 255 0.35 3.44 0.80
N LYS A 256 -0.21 4.62 0.51
CA LYS A 256 -0.29 5.17 -0.86
C LYS A 256 -0.11 6.68 -0.84
N PHE A 257 0.73 7.19 -1.75
CA PHE A 257 0.78 8.64 -1.96
C PHE A 257 -0.55 9.16 -2.48
N PHE A 258 -0.90 10.33 -1.99
CA PHE A 258 -1.99 11.13 -2.54
C PHE A 258 -1.55 11.71 -3.89
N PRO A 259 -2.46 11.95 -4.85
CA PRO A 259 -2.08 12.39 -6.20
C PRO A 259 -1.26 13.68 -6.27
N ASP A 260 -1.35 14.56 -5.27
CA ASP A 260 -0.57 15.79 -5.21
C ASP A 260 0.91 15.59 -4.79
N GLY A 261 1.29 14.36 -4.42
CA GLY A 261 2.64 14.02 -3.96
C GLY A 261 3.07 14.71 -2.66
N GLN A 262 2.18 15.43 -1.96
CA GLN A 262 2.49 16.12 -0.70
C GLN A 262 1.83 15.46 0.52
N ARG A 263 0.91 14.56 0.27
CA ARG A 263 0.14 13.81 1.27
C ARG A 263 0.19 12.32 0.97
N PHE A 264 -0.15 11.51 1.94
CA PHE A 264 -0.30 10.07 1.75
C PHE A 264 -1.36 9.50 2.70
N GLY A 265 -1.99 8.42 2.27
CA GLY A 265 -2.95 7.66 3.06
C GLY A 265 -2.37 6.35 3.54
N THR A 266 -2.92 5.86 4.64
CA THR A 266 -2.55 4.60 5.29
C THR A 266 -3.79 3.80 5.63
N GLY A 267 -3.66 2.48 5.68
CA GLY A 267 -4.64 1.56 6.22
C GLY A 267 -4.00 0.62 7.22
N SER A 268 -4.67 0.38 8.35
CA SER A 268 -4.08 -0.32 9.51
C SER A 268 -5.01 -1.38 10.10
N ASP A 269 -4.40 -2.27 10.89
CA ASP A 269 -5.08 -3.27 11.71
C ASP A 269 -5.95 -2.62 12.81
N ASP A 270 -5.71 -1.35 13.15
CA ASP A 270 -6.56 -0.59 14.06
C ASP A 270 -7.96 -0.26 13.46
N GLY A 271 -8.24 -0.72 12.25
CA GLY A 271 -9.51 -0.53 11.54
C GLY A 271 -9.65 0.86 10.90
N THR A 272 -8.65 1.73 11.03
CA THR A 272 -8.71 3.11 10.52
C THR A 272 -7.86 3.30 9.26
N CYS A 273 -8.33 4.22 8.39
CA CYS A 273 -7.46 4.84 7.41
C CYS A 273 -7.08 6.24 7.90
N ARG A 274 -5.89 6.71 7.57
CA ARG A 274 -5.42 8.05 7.97
C ARG A 274 -4.77 8.77 6.81
N LEU A 275 -4.94 10.07 6.77
CA LEU A 275 -4.30 10.98 5.81
C LEU A 275 -3.26 11.82 6.53
N PHE A 276 -2.04 11.84 6.01
CA PHE A 276 -0.92 12.61 6.58
C PHE A 276 -0.40 13.64 5.58
N ASP A 277 0.04 14.79 6.10
CA ASP A 277 0.83 15.77 5.33
C ASP A 277 2.33 15.42 5.45
N MET A 278 2.97 15.19 4.31
CA MET A 278 4.37 14.82 4.23
C MET A 278 5.30 15.92 4.76
N ARG A 279 4.96 17.19 4.53
CA ARG A 279 5.80 18.35 4.87
C ARG A 279 5.76 18.69 6.35
N THR A 280 4.56 18.71 6.92
CA THR A 280 4.37 19.09 8.33
C THR A 280 4.51 17.90 9.27
N GLY A 281 4.27 16.69 8.78
CA GLY A 281 4.24 15.46 9.56
C GLY A 281 2.96 15.30 10.37
N HIS A 282 1.94 16.14 10.12
CA HIS A 282 0.67 16.08 10.83
C HIS A 282 -0.28 15.07 10.17
N GLN A 283 -1.05 14.41 11.01
CA GLN A 283 -2.24 13.71 10.59
C GLN A 283 -3.32 14.75 10.28
N LEU A 284 -3.84 14.72 9.05
CA LEU A 284 -4.86 15.65 8.58
C LEU A 284 -6.27 15.12 8.84
N GLN A 285 -6.49 13.80 8.66
CA GLN A 285 -7.79 13.18 8.77
C GLN A 285 -7.68 11.73 9.22
N VAL A 286 -8.73 11.25 9.91
CA VAL A 286 -8.95 9.85 10.27
C VAL A 286 -10.28 9.41 9.67
N TYR A 287 -10.24 8.31 8.95
CA TYR A 287 -11.41 7.64 8.40
C TYR A 287 -11.68 6.43 9.28
N ASN A 288 -12.64 6.56 10.17
CA ASN A 288 -13.01 5.55 11.13
C ASN A 288 -14.49 5.19 10.95
N ARG A 289 -14.76 3.90 10.84
CA ARG A 289 -16.12 3.40 10.86
C ARG A 289 -16.57 3.22 12.31
N GLU A 290 -17.77 3.69 12.63
CA GLU A 290 -18.39 3.29 13.89
C GLU A 290 -18.70 1.78 13.84
N PRO A 291 -18.37 1.02 14.90
CA PRO A 291 -18.68 -0.41 14.93
C PRO A 291 -20.19 -0.60 14.86
N ASP A 292 -20.64 -1.48 14.01
CA ASP A 292 -22.03 -1.92 14.00
C ASP A 292 -22.33 -2.59 15.34
N ARG A 293 -23.53 -2.37 15.88
CA ARG A 293 -23.95 -2.85 17.20
C ARG A 293 -23.79 -4.36 17.44
N ASN A 294 -23.54 -5.12 16.39
CA ASN A 294 -23.38 -6.57 16.42
C ASN A 294 -21.94 -7.04 16.18
N ASP A 295 -21.00 -6.16 15.80
CA ASP A 295 -19.62 -6.53 15.56
C ASP A 295 -18.78 -6.30 16.81
N ASN A 296 -18.22 -7.37 17.37
CA ASN A 296 -17.32 -7.32 18.53
C ASN A 296 -15.93 -6.78 18.21
N GLU A 297 -15.53 -6.77 16.93
CA GLU A 297 -14.21 -6.32 16.47
C GLU A 297 -14.35 -5.48 15.19
N LEU A 298 -13.58 -4.41 15.10
CA LEU A 298 -13.50 -3.61 13.88
C LEU A 298 -12.74 -4.40 12.79
N PRO A 299 -13.25 -4.44 11.54
CA PRO A 299 -12.55 -5.09 10.46
C PRO A 299 -11.25 -4.35 10.13
N ILE A 300 -10.20 -5.11 9.91
CA ILE A 300 -8.86 -4.62 9.57
C ILE A 300 -8.87 -3.98 8.19
N VAL A 301 -8.22 -2.81 8.04
CA VAL A 301 -7.96 -2.22 6.72
C VAL A 301 -6.76 -2.92 6.09
N THR A 302 -6.95 -3.50 4.91
CA THR A 302 -5.95 -4.32 4.22
C THR A 302 -5.23 -3.57 3.11
N SER A 303 -5.94 -2.68 2.44
CA SER A 303 -5.42 -1.94 1.28
C SER A 303 -6.13 -0.62 1.08
N VAL A 304 -5.41 0.37 0.56
CA VAL A 304 -5.93 1.71 0.25
C VAL A 304 -5.51 2.16 -1.14
N ALA A 305 -6.38 2.93 -1.79
CA ALA A 305 -6.10 3.59 -3.06
C ALA A 305 -6.84 4.93 -3.13
N PHE A 306 -6.29 5.91 -3.87
CA PHE A 306 -6.94 7.21 -4.08
C PHE A 306 -7.43 7.34 -5.52
N SER A 307 -8.56 8.03 -5.73
CA SER A 307 -8.95 8.51 -7.05
C SER A 307 -7.91 9.51 -7.58
N ILE A 308 -7.84 9.71 -8.90
CA ILE A 308 -6.89 10.64 -9.52
C ILE A 308 -7.05 12.06 -8.98
N SER A 309 -8.29 12.49 -8.71
CA SER A 309 -8.56 13.79 -8.08
C SER A 309 -8.16 13.87 -6.61
N GLY A 310 -7.93 12.73 -5.96
CA GLY A 310 -7.75 12.60 -4.52
C GLY A 310 -9.03 12.80 -3.71
N ARG A 311 -10.19 13.03 -4.37
CA ARG A 311 -11.45 13.24 -3.65
C ARG A 311 -11.98 11.99 -2.97
N LEU A 312 -11.67 10.82 -3.54
CA LEU A 312 -12.10 9.53 -3.00
C LEU A 312 -10.91 8.73 -2.49
N LEU A 313 -11.12 8.07 -1.36
CA LEU A 313 -10.25 7.04 -0.80
C LEU A 313 -11.02 5.71 -0.82
N PHE A 314 -10.48 4.75 -1.54
CA PHE A 314 -10.96 3.37 -1.54
C PHE A 314 -10.19 2.59 -0.47
N ALA A 315 -10.91 1.90 0.41
CA ALA A 315 -10.34 1.11 1.47
C ALA A 315 -10.95 -0.30 1.47
N GLY A 316 -10.11 -1.31 1.31
CA GLY A 316 -10.49 -2.71 1.38
C GLY A 316 -10.34 -3.26 2.79
N TYR A 317 -11.26 -4.12 3.19
CA TYR A 317 -11.34 -4.63 4.57
C TYR A 317 -11.29 -6.16 4.62
N SER A 318 -10.94 -6.65 5.80
CA SER A 318 -10.81 -8.08 6.07
C SER A 318 -12.12 -8.87 6.03
N ASN A 319 -13.25 -8.20 6.17
CA ASN A 319 -14.58 -8.79 6.08
C ASN A 319 -15.13 -8.89 4.65
N GLY A 320 -14.39 -8.41 3.63
CA GLY A 320 -14.80 -8.41 2.23
C GLY A 320 -15.45 -7.11 1.76
N ASP A 321 -15.66 -6.15 2.65
CA ASP A 321 -16.13 -4.82 2.31
C ASP A 321 -15.05 -3.98 1.63
N CYS A 322 -15.46 -3.08 0.76
CA CYS A 322 -14.65 -1.98 0.26
C CYS A 322 -15.44 -0.69 0.41
N TYR A 323 -14.99 0.14 1.34
CA TYR A 323 -15.62 1.44 1.56
C TYR A 323 -14.93 2.51 0.70
N VAL A 324 -15.77 3.35 0.12
CA VAL A 324 -15.35 4.56 -0.59
C VAL A 324 -15.62 5.74 0.32
N TRP A 325 -14.58 6.47 0.66
CA TRP A 325 -14.62 7.62 1.57
C TRP A 325 -14.47 8.92 0.80
N ASP A 326 -15.24 9.92 1.15
CA ASP A 326 -14.95 11.32 0.80
C ASP A 326 -13.77 11.81 1.63
N THR A 327 -12.65 12.13 0.99
CA THR A 327 -11.42 12.50 1.69
C THR A 327 -11.51 13.83 2.43
N LEU A 328 -12.44 14.72 2.07
CA LEU A 328 -12.63 16.02 2.72
C LEU A 328 -13.55 15.93 3.92
N LEU A 329 -14.62 15.13 3.82
CA LEU A 329 -15.67 15.08 4.84
C LEU A 329 -15.53 13.88 5.78
N ALA A 330 -14.65 12.92 5.45
CA ALA A 330 -14.49 11.66 6.16
C ALA A 330 -15.81 10.86 6.29
N GLU A 331 -16.68 11.00 5.32
CA GLU A 331 -17.95 10.28 5.23
C GLU A 331 -17.83 9.12 4.24
N VAL A 332 -18.45 7.99 4.56
CA VAL A 332 -18.60 6.87 3.62
C VAL A 332 -19.62 7.27 2.57
N VAL A 333 -19.21 7.23 1.30
CA VAL A 333 -20.10 7.56 0.18
C VAL A 333 -20.64 6.32 -0.51
N LEU A 334 -19.93 5.20 -0.43
CA LEU A 334 -20.34 3.92 -1.02
C LEU A 334 -19.68 2.75 -0.31
N ASN A 335 -20.36 1.60 -0.26
CA ASN A 335 -19.76 0.31 0.10
C ASN A 335 -19.92 -0.68 -1.06
N LEU A 336 -18.83 -1.07 -1.69
CA LEU A 336 -18.83 -2.04 -2.79
C LEU A 336 -19.25 -3.45 -2.32
N GLY A 337 -19.08 -3.77 -1.02
CA GLY A 337 -19.48 -5.02 -0.42
C GLY A 337 -21.00 -5.26 -0.46
N THR A 338 -21.80 -4.19 -0.57
CA THR A 338 -23.27 -4.28 -0.67
C THR A 338 -23.78 -4.38 -2.11
N LEU A 339 -22.88 -4.20 -3.10
CA LEU A 339 -23.26 -4.22 -4.51
C LEU A 339 -23.34 -5.67 -5.04
N GLN A 340 -24.03 -5.83 -6.16
CA GLN A 340 -24.09 -7.12 -6.86
C GLN A 340 -22.69 -7.57 -7.29
N ASN A 341 -22.44 -8.87 -7.18
CA ASN A 341 -21.15 -9.47 -7.48
C ASN A 341 -20.01 -8.96 -6.59
N SER A 342 -20.27 -8.53 -5.36
CA SER A 342 -19.23 -8.20 -4.38
C SER A 342 -18.37 -9.43 -4.01
N HIS A 343 -17.21 -9.19 -3.37
CA HIS A 343 -16.35 -10.26 -2.88
C HIS A 343 -16.97 -10.98 -1.69
N GLU A 344 -16.76 -12.31 -1.62
CA GLU A 344 -17.18 -13.17 -0.49
C GLU A 344 -16.07 -13.37 0.55
N GLY A 345 -14.86 -12.86 0.29
CA GLY A 345 -13.70 -13.03 1.15
C GLY A 345 -12.94 -11.73 1.34
N ARG A 346 -11.98 -11.76 2.27
CA ARG A 346 -11.07 -10.63 2.59
C ARG A 346 -10.57 -9.97 1.31
N ILE A 347 -10.75 -8.67 1.16
CA ILE A 347 -10.07 -7.88 0.13
C ILE A 347 -8.63 -7.73 0.58
N SER A 348 -7.69 -8.07 -0.28
CA SER A 348 -6.26 -8.04 0.04
C SER A 348 -5.51 -6.93 -0.69
N CYS A 349 -6.01 -6.50 -1.83
CA CYS A 349 -5.35 -5.50 -2.65
C CYS A 349 -6.35 -4.69 -3.48
N LEU A 350 -5.99 -3.43 -3.74
CA LEU A 350 -6.71 -2.47 -4.54
C LEU A 350 -5.77 -1.77 -5.53
N GLY A 351 -6.24 -1.45 -6.71
CA GLY A 351 -5.51 -0.64 -7.68
C GLY A 351 -6.45 0.05 -8.66
N LEU A 352 -6.15 1.32 -8.97
CA LEU A 352 -6.85 2.06 -10.01
C LEU A 352 -6.09 1.97 -11.33
N SER A 353 -6.84 1.98 -12.44
CA SER A 353 -6.26 2.18 -13.76
C SER A 353 -5.55 3.53 -13.85
N SER A 354 -4.60 3.65 -14.77
CA SER A 354 -3.80 4.88 -14.91
C SER A 354 -4.64 6.12 -15.28
N ASP A 355 -5.75 5.91 -15.95
CA ASP A 355 -6.73 6.95 -16.32
C ASP A 355 -7.81 7.17 -15.24
N GLY A 356 -7.80 6.36 -14.17
CA GLY A 356 -8.76 6.42 -13.07
C GLY A 356 -10.17 5.94 -13.41
N SER A 357 -10.40 5.40 -14.61
CA SER A 357 -11.73 4.98 -15.06
C SER A 357 -12.18 3.68 -14.40
N ALA A 358 -11.26 2.85 -13.91
CA ALA A 358 -11.58 1.56 -13.33
C ALA A 358 -10.80 1.28 -12.04
N LEU A 359 -11.49 0.69 -11.06
CA LEU A 359 -10.88 0.12 -9.86
C LEU A 359 -10.80 -1.41 -10.04
N CYS A 360 -9.68 -2.00 -9.68
CA CYS A 360 -9.57 -3.45 -9.52
C CYS A 360 -9.38 -3.81 -8.05
N THR A 361 -10.13 -4.79 -7.58
CA THR A 361 -10.01 -5.36 -6.24
C THR A 361 -9.62 -6.83 -6.34
N GLY A 362 -8.69 -7.27 -5.50
CA GLY A 362 -8.30 -8.67 -5.38
C GLY A 362 -8.65 -9.22 -4.01
N SER A 363 -9.05 -10.49 -3.95
CA SER A 363 -9.57 -11.09 -2.71
C SER A 363 -9.06 -12.50 -2.44
N TRP A 364 -9.20 -12.90 -1.20
CA TRP A 364 -8.99 -14.27 -0.74
C TRP A 364 -10.03 -15.26 -1.30
N ASP A 365 -11.11 -14.75 -1.92
CA ASP A 365 -12.05 -15.57 -2.69
C ASP A 365 -11.48 -16.05 -4.04
N LYS A 366 -10.19 -15.79 -4.32
CA LYS A 366 -9.39 -16.18 -5.50
C LYS A 366 -9.72 -15.41 -6.77
N ASN A 367 -10.55 -14.38 -6.68
CA ASN A 367 -10.99 -13.57 -7.81
C ASN A 367 -10.44 -12.16 -7.75
N LEU A 368 -10.31 -11.56 -8.93
CA LEU A 368 -10.22 -10.11 -9.05
C LEU A 368 -11.54 -9.62 -9.65
N LYS A 369 -11.94 -8.42 -9.25
CA LYS A 369 -13.14 -7.75 -9.77
C LYS A 369 -12.77 -6.38 -10.27
N VAL A 370 -13.25 -6.07 -11.47
CA VAL A 370 -13.08 -4.76 -12.10
C VAL A 370 -14.38 -3.99 -11.95
N TRP A 371 -14.28 -2.85 -11.33
CA TRP A 371 -15.38 -1.91 -11.09
C TRP A 371 -15.15 -0.73 -12.00
N ASP A 372 -16.14 -0.42 -12.82
CA ASP A 372 -16.07 0.68 -13.78
C ASP A 372 -16.93 1.83 -13.27
N GLU A 373 -16.39 3.02 -13.30
CA GLU A 373 -17.12 4.24 -13.08
C GLU A 373 -17.85 4.58 -14.37
N LEU A 374 -19.16 4.51 -14.37
CA LEU A 374 -19.95 5.16 -15.42
C LEU A 374 -19.74 6.67 -15.27
N SER A 375 -18.75 7.19 -16.00
CA SER A 375 -18.51 8.60 -16.31
C SER A 375 -18.91 9.62 -15.22
N ILE A 376 -17.96 10.00 -14.37
CA ILE A 376 -18.03 11.25 -13.63
C ILE A 376 -16.95 12.21 -14.17
#